data_ec10c82dd624244e416af878aa254dc1
#
_entry.id   ec10c82dd624244e416af878aa254dc1
#
_cell.length_a   1.000
_cell.length_b   1.000
_cell.length_c   1.000
_cell.angle_alpha   90.00
_cell.angle_beta   90.00
_cell.angle_gamma   90.00
#
_symmetry.space_group_name_H-M   'P 1'
#
loop_
_entity.id
_entity.type
_entity.pdbx_description
1 polymer ?
#
loop_
_entity_poly.entity_id
_entity_poly.type
_entity_poly.pdbx_seq_one_letter_code
_entity_poly.pdbx_strand_id
1 'polypeptide(L)'
;MGCGRSKGLCPSFGRHGEGEEEASASQQPPAGQEGEGLSTPPESPQAELQSPEVQEQMSVLSTQRFDEVYSLEKDSILGEGASAKVYVATHRRTRQRVAVKVFVKARMRDSEVKDMFEEVQLLQDLKHDHILQLHGFFHEPAHYYIVTDLLEGGELFDRIIEKEFYSEKEARDLIKVLLTAIQYMHSLNIVHRDLKPENILLKSVSDDTSIKIADFGFAKKDVNGEMTEKCGSPSYVAPEILAQPKYGRAVDIWSAGVIAYILLCGYPPFQGATDAELFANIQHGTFEFDSPHWDDVSELAKAFVSSMLVISPAKRATADELLQHPWITGTVSTVPLKTVVQELKRFNARRKFKAAVKTVQATASLMGRARSRGSSLAVDNRV
;
A
#
# COMPACT_ATOMS: atom_id res chain seq x y z
N MET A 1 -0.35 -1.81 -17.12
CA MET A 1 -0.21 -2.24 -15.72
C MET A 1 -0.49 -1.04 -14.85
N GLY A 2 -1.71 -0.92 -14.34
CA GLY A 2 -2.18 0.32 -13.75
C GLY A 2 -2.01 0.28 -12.24
N CYS A 3 -0.98 0.90 -11.72
CA CYS A 3 -0.99 1.35 -10.33
C CYS A 3 -1.88 2.60 -10.25
N GLY A 4 -3.18 2.41 -10.52
CA GLY A 4 -4.20 3.39 -10.24
C GLY A 4 -4.56 3.25 -8.78
N ARG A 5 -4.23 4.25 -7.94
CA ARG A 5 -4.78 4.37 -6.60
C ARG A 5 -6.31 4.29 -6.66
N SER A 6 -6.85 3.10 -6.60
CA SER A 6 -8.13 2.95 -5.95
C SER A 6 -7.81 3.01 -4.46
N LYS A 7 -7.89 4.23 -3.84
CA LYS A 7 -8.12 4.28 -2.39
C LYS A 7 -9.28 3.32 -2.19
N GLY A 8 -8.98 2.12 -1.66
CA GLY A 8 -10.01 1.22 -1.22
C GLY A 8 -10.91 2.07 -0.33
N LEU A 9 -12.15 2.27 -0.78
CA LEU A 9 -13.18 2.85 0.07
C LEU A 9 -13.10 2.08 1.36
N CYS A 10 -12.66 2.75 2.42
CA CYS A 10 -12.76 2.25 3.77
C CYS A 10 -14.21 1.76 3.91
N PRO A 11 -14.48 0.48 4.19
CA PRO A 11 -15.83 0.07 4.49
C PRO A 11 -16.28 0.93 5.65
N SER A 12 -17.38 1.68 5.47
CA SER A 12 -18.04 2.41 6.53
C SER A 12 -18.45 1.39 7.59
N PHE A 13 -17.72 1.35 8.69
CA PHE A 13 -18.11 0.59 9.87
C PHE A 13 -19.37 1.24 10.44
N GLY A 14 -20.54 0.61 10.19
CA GLY A 14 -21.82 1.00 10.77
C GLY A 14 -21.72 0.99 12.29
N ARG A 15 -21.98 2.12 12.91
CA ARG A 15 -22.28 2.21 14.33
C ARG A 15 -23.70 1.69 14.52
N HIS A 16 -23.86 0.55 15.15
CA HIS A 16 -25.10 0.23 15.86
C HIS A 16 -24.99 0.85 17.24
N GLY A 17 -25.86 1.83 17.47
CA GLY A 17 -26.15 2.34 18.79
C GLY A 17 -27.30 1.55 19.39
N GLU A 18 -27.18 1.13 20.62
CA GLU A 18 -28.30 0.90 21.50
C GLU A 18 -28.13 1.80 22.70
N GLY A 19 -29.20 2.56 22.98
CA GLY A 19 -29.28 3.46 24.07
C GLY A 19 -29.73 2.78 25.35
N GLU A 20 -29.45 3.43 26.46
CA GLU A 20 -30.38 3.45 27.60
C GLU A 20 -30.15 4.70 28.43
N GLU A 21 -31.27 5.30 28.86
CA GLU A 21 -31.44 6.50 29.67
C GLU A 21 -31.02 6.28 31.12
N GLU A 22 -30.56 7.34 31.81
CA GLU A 22 -31.24 7.94 33.00
C GLU A 22 -30.46 9.15 33.57
N ALA A 23 -31.06 10.21 33.56
CA ALA A 23 -31.56 11.22 34.50
C ALA A 23 -30.62 11.82 35.58
N SER A 24 -30.61 13.14 35.50
CA SER A 24 -30.65 14.19 36.53
C SER A 24 -29.45 14.50 37.40
N ALA A 25 -28.96 15.73 37.32
CA ALA A 25 -29.15 16.79 38.29
C ALA A 25 -28.33 18.04 37.96
N SER A 26 -29.01 19.12 37.98
CA SER A 26 -28.60 20.52 37.85
C SER A 26 -27.53 21.00 38.84
N GLN A 27 -26.57 21.81 38.36
CA GLN A 27 -26.08 23.00 39.06
C GLN A 27 -25.41 23.97 38.07
N GLN A 28 -25.89 25.21 38.03
CA GLN A 28 -25.34 26.34 37.29
C GLN A 28 -24.14 27.00 37.98
N PRO A 29 -23.33 27.75 37.17
CA PRO A 29 -22.02 28.27 37.56
C PRO A 29 -22.05 29.70 38.12
N PRO A 30 -20.92 30.24 38.59
CA PRO A 30 -20.71 31.67 38.64
C PRO A 30 -19.96 32.19 37.42
N ALA A 31 -20.42 33.34 36.94
CA ALA A 31 -19.84 34.15 35.89
C ALA A 31 -18.51 34.79 36.29
N GLY A 32 -17.68 35.05 35.30
CA GLY A 32 -16.68 36.09 35.39
C GLY A 32 -15.40 35.84 34.58
N GLN A 33 -15.29 36.47 33.49
CA GLN A 33 -14.26 37.36 32.94
C GLN A 33 -13.87 37.06 31.51
N GLU A 34 -14.17 38.06 30.70
CA GLU A 34 -13.81 38.21 29.30
C GLU A 34 -12.28 38.33 29.17
N GLY A 35 -11.74 37.56 28.24
CA GLY A 35 -10.41 37.69 27.70
C GLY A 35 -10.49 37.37 26.22
N GLU A 36 -10.65 38.42 25.39
CA GLU A 36 -10.57 38.33 23.93
C GLU A 36 -9.17 37.85 23.52
N GLY A 37 -9.06 36.56 23.24
CA GLY A 37 -7.97 36.01 22.46
C GLY A 37 -8.46 35.82 21.03
N LEU A 38 -8.04 36.69 20.10
CA LEU A 38 -8.20 36.49 18.67
C LEU A 38 -7.61 35.14 18.30
N SER A 39 -8.45 34.13 18.13
CA SER A 39 -8.08 32.91 17.49
C SER A 39 -8.01 33.19 15.98
N THR A 40 -6.80 33.24 15.45
CA THR A 40 -6.57 33.17 14.01
C THR A 40 -7.29 31.93 13.46
N PRO A 41 -8.02 32.04 12.33
CA PRO A 41 -8.60 30.86 11.69
C PRO A 41 -7.48 29.87 11.33
N PRO A 42 -7.74 28.54 11.36
CA PRO A 42 -6.75 27.57 10.96
C PRO A 42 -6.30 27.89 9.54
N GLU A 43 -5.00 28.10 9.37
CA GLU A 43 -4.38 28.29 8.07
C GLU A 43 -4.77 27.10 7.16
N SER A 44 -5.12 27.40 5.91
CA SER A 44 -5.46 26.36 4.95
C SER A 44 -4.26 25.42 4.78
N PRO A 45 -4.46 24.09 4.57
CA PRO A 45 -3.37 23.14 4.34
C PRO A 45 -2.40 23.56 3.23
N GLN A 46 -2.85 24.40 2.30
CA GLN A 46 -2.01 25.02 1.27
C GLN A 46 -1.03 26.05 1.85
N ALA A 47 -1.35 26.72 2.96
CA ALA A 47 -0.47 27.68 3.62
C ALA A 47 0.63 26.96 4.42
N GLU A 48 0.33 25.83 5.07
CA GLU A 48 1.34 24.96 5.70
C GLU A 48 2.33 24.38 4.68
N LEU A 49 1.84 23.97 3.51
CA LEU A 49 2.67 23.46 2.40
C LEU A 49 3.49 24.56 1.70
N GLN A 50 3.15 25.83 1.92
CA GLN A 50 3.91 27.00 1.47
C GLN A 50 4.83 27.54 2.56
N SER A 51 4.90 26.91 3.74
CA SER A 51 5.83 27.33 4.77
C SER A 51 7.28 27.26 4.26
N PRO A 52 8.13 28.25 4.57
CA PRO A 52 9.52 28.27 4.11
C PRO A 52 10.29 27.00 4.48
N GLU A 53 9.97 26.36 5.61
CA GLU A 53 10.60 25.13 6.09
C GLU A 53 10.27 23.92 5.21
N VAL A 54 9.00 23.78 4.77
CA VAL A 54 8.59 22.69 3.84
C VAL A 54 9.17 22.95 2.45
N GLN A 55 9.20 24.20 2.01
CA GLN A 55 9.80 24.57 0.73
C GLN A 55 11.33 24.43 0.75
N GLU A 56 12.01 24.72 1.85
CA GLU A 56 13.46 24.55 1.99
C GLU A 56 13.87 23.10 2.00
N GLN A 57 13.12 22.22 2.69
CA GLN A 57 13.32 20.76 2.64
C GLN A 57 13.04 20.17 1.26
N MET A 58 12.17 20.78 0.47
CA MET A 58 11.81 20.33 -0.88
C MET A 58 12.60 21.03 -2.00
N SER A 59 13.22 22.18 -1.74
CA SER A 59 14.05 22.90 -2.70
C SER A 59 15.32 22.15 -3.12
N VAL A 60 15.71 21.16 -2.34
CA VAL A 60 16.83 20.24 -2.65
C VAL A 60 16.53 19.34 -3.85
N LEU A 61 15.24 19.20 -4.30
CA LEU A 61 14.89 18.20 -5.28
C LEU A 61 14.89 18.65 -6.73
N SER A 62 14.60 19.88 -7.07
CA SER A 62 14.92 20.47 -8.38
C SER A 62 14.57 21.94 -8.47
N THR A 63 15.58 22.77 -8.71
CA THR A 63 15.44 24.15 -9.20
C THR A 63 15.20 24.19 -10.72
N GLN A 64 15.38 23.07 -11.43
CA GLN A 64 15.21 22.93 -12.86
C GLN A 64 13.77 22.52 -13.20
N ARG A 65 13.35 22.84 -14.40
CA ARG A 65 12.07 22.37 -14.92
C ARG A 65 12.17 20.90 -15.32
N PHE A 66 11.04 20.18 -15.21
CA PHE A 66 10.97 18.77 -15.58
C PHE A 66 11.43 18.51 -17.01
N ASP A 67 10.97 19.35 -17.96
CA ASP A 67 11.28 19.21 -19.38
C ASP A 67 12.74 19.55 -19.75
N GLU A 68 13.49 20.20 -18.88
CA GLU A 68 14.93 20.40 -19.03
C GLU A 68 15.74 19.15 -18.69
N VAL A 69 15.24 18.34 -17.73
CA VAL A 69 15.94 17.14 -17.22
C VAL A 69 15.46 15.87 -17.89
N TYR A 70 14.15 15.74 -18.12
CA TYR A 70 13.51 14.53 -18.65
C TYR A 70 12.73 14.81 -19.94
N SER A 71 12.61 13.78 -20.78
CA SER A 71 11.75 13.76 -21.97
C SER A 71 10.66 12.75 -21.76
N LEU A 72 9.39 13.19 -21.67
CA LEU A 72 8.23 12.34 -21.46
C LEU A 72 7.84 11.61 -22.75
N GLU A 73 7.63 10.31 -22.67
CA GLU A 73 7.12 9.48 -23.77
C GLU A 73 5.58 9.44 -23.66
N LYS A 74 4.91 10.41 -24.32
CA LYS A 74 3.45 10.63 -24.16
C LYS A 74 2.57 9.44 -24.52
N ASP A 75 3.03 8.58 -25.42
CA ASP A 75 2.31 7.39 -25.87
C ASP A 75 2.57 6.16 -25.00
N SER A 76 3.51 6.24 -24.05
CA SER A 76 3.92 5.16 -23.15
C SER A 76 3.29 5.32 -21.78
N ILE A 77 1.95 5.17 -21.70
CA ILE A 77 1.20 5.23 -20.43
C ILE A 77 1.34 3.88 -19.71
N LEU A 78 1.93 3.89 -18.51
CA LEU A 78 2.06 2.72 -17.63
C LEU A 78 0.84 2.52 -16.74
N GLY A 79 0.11 3.60 -16.43
CA GLY A 79 -1.07 3.57 -15.57
C GLY A 79 -1.81 4.90 -15.55
N GLU A 80 -3.11 4.82 -15.27
CA GLU A 80 -3.98 5.99 -15.17
C GLU A 80 -4.85 5.89 -13.92
N GLY A 81 -4.84 6.94 -13.10
CA GLY A 81 -5.67 7.12 -11.92
C GLY A 81 -6.54 8.37 -12.02
N ALA A 82 -7.36 8.63 -11.00
CA ALA A 82 -8.29 9.76 -10.98
C ALA A 82 -7.57 11.12 -11.09
N SER A 83 -6.47 11.30 -10.37
CA SER A 83 -5.73 12.57 -10.26
C SER A 83 -4.36 12.54 -10.92
N ALA A 84 -3.87 11.37 -11.36
CA ALA A 84 -2.52 11.18 -11.89
C ALA A 84 -2.47 10.15 -13.01
N LYS A 85 -1.47 10.33 -13.90
CA LYS A 85 -1.07 9.34 -14.91
C LYS A 85 0.40 9.01 -14.75
N VAL A 86 0.76 7.77 -15.01
CA VAL A 86 2.16 7.31 -14.98
C VAL A 86 2.64 7.09 -16.40
N TYR A 87 3.76 7.70 -16.75
CA TYR A 87 4.38 7.64 -18.07
C TYR A 87 5.81 7.10 -17.96
N VAL A 88 6.32 6.62 -19.08
CA VAL A 88 7.76 6.45 -19.24
C VAL A 88 8.38 7.80 -19.62
N ALA A 89 9.56 8.07 -19.08
CA ALA A 89 10.38 9.21 -19.49
C ALA A 89 11.86 8.80 -19.59
N THR A 90 12.62 9.57 -20.34
CA THR A 90 14.07 9.38 -20.51
C THR A 90 14.82 10.58 -19.97
N HIS A 91 15.76 10.35 -19.06
CA HIS A 91 16.66 11.38 -18.55
C HIS A 91 17.56 11.88 -19.70
N ARG A 92 17.54 13.17 -20.03
CA ARG A 92 18.15 13.72 -21.24
C ARG A 92 19.67 13.49 -21.34
N ARG A 93 20.38 13.62 -20.21
CA ARG A 93 21.83 13.47 -20.15
C ARG A 93 22.30 12.03 -20.07
N THR A 94 21.71 11.23 -19.12
CA THR A 94 22.17 9.85 -18.84
C THR A 94 21.52 8.81 -19.74
N ARG A 95 20.43 9.18 -20.43
CA ARG A 95 19.60 8.28 -21.25
C ARG A 95 18.90 7.19 -20.44
N GLN A 96 18.92 7.28 -19.12
CA GLN A 96 18.21 6.37 -18.23
C GLN A 96 16.69 6.52 -18.42
N ARG A 97 16.00 5.40 -18.57
CA ARG A 97 14.53 5.36 -18.58
C ARG A 97 14.01 5.30 -17.14
N VAL A 98 12.95 6.04 -16.89
CA VAL A 98 12.32 6.20 -15.57
C VAL A 98 10.82 6.18 -15.69
N ALA A 99 10.11 5.90 -14.60
CA ALA A 99 8.66 6.10 -14.48
C ALA A 99 8.39 7.49 -13.92
N VAL A 100 7.40 8.18 -14.48
CA VAL A 100 7.01 9.53 -14.05
C VAL A 100 5.51 9.55 -13.75
N LYS A 101 5.15 9.78 -12.50
CA LYS A 101 3.77 9.97 -12.04
C LYS A 101 3.45 11.47 -12.10
N VAL A 102 2.58 11.84 -13.04
CA VAL A 102 2.20 13.22 -13.34
C VAL A 102 0.85 13.51 -12.72
N PHE A 103 0.79 14.50 -11.85
CA PHE A 103 -0.45 14.97 -11.22
C PHE A 103 -0.87 16.29 -11.81
N VAL A 104 -2.14 16.44 -12.14
CA VAL A 104 -2.76 17.71 -12.56
C VAL A 104 -3.29 18.42 -11.32
N LYS A 105 -2.67 19.52 -10.90
CA LYS A 105 -3.01 20.23 -9.64
C LYS A 105 -4.49 20.60 -9.54
N ALA A 106 -5.08 21.07 -10.62
CA ALA A 106 -6.50 21.48 -10.68
C ALA A 106 -7.48 20.30 -10.42
N ARG A 107 -7.00 19.04 -10.45
CA ARG A 107 -7.81 17.84 -10.20
C ARG A 107 -7.56 17.22 -8.82
N MET A 108 -6.61 17.77 -8.07
CA MET A 108 -6.24 17.27 -6.75
C MET A 108 -7.02 17.98 -5.65
N ARG A 109 -7.45 17.22 -4.65
CA ARG A 109 -7.96 17.75 -3.38
C ARG A 109 -6.78 18.02 -2.44
N ASP A 110 -6.94 18.94 -1.49
CA ASP A 110 -5.90 19.29 -0.53
C ASP A 110 -5.35 18.07 0.22
N SER A 111 -6.22 17.13 0.61
CA SER A 111 -5.80 15.86 1.24
C SER A 111 -4.91 15.01 0.32
N GLU A 112 -5.17 14.99 -1.00
CA GLU A 112 -4.35 14.25 -1.96
C GLU A 112 -2.99 14.91 -2.19
N VAL A 113 -2.94 16.22 -2.11
CA VAL A 113 -1.69 16.99 -2.15
C VAL A 113 -0.84 16.64 -0.93
N LYS A 114 -1.43 16.67 0.27
CA LYS A 114 -0.74 16.29 1.52
C LYS A 114 -0.22 14.86 1.46
N ASP A 115 -1.08 13.89 1.12
CA ASP A 115 -0.69 12.48 0.99
C ASP A 115 0.48 12.30 0.00
N MET A 116 0.48 13.04 -1.12
CA MET A 116 1.54 13.00 -2.13
C MET A 116 2.87 13.52 -1.58
N PHE A 117 2.86 14.63 -0.84
CA PHE A 117 4.06 15.18 -0.23
C PHE A 117 4.63 14.25 0.84
N GLU A 118 3.79 13.66 1.68
CA GLU A 118 4.20 12.65 2.66
C GLU A 118 4.86 11.43 1.99
N GLU A 119 4.28 10.93 0.87
CA GLU A 119 4.87 9.84 0.07
C GLU A 119 6.25 10.22 -0.47
N VAL A 120 6.40 11.44 -1.01
CA VAL A 120 7.68 11.92 -1.54
C VAL A 120 8.74 12.04 -0.45
N GLN A 121 8.41 12.60 0.71
CA GLN A 121 9.34 12.72 1.84
C GLN A 121 9.82 11.35 2.33
N LEU A 122 8.92 10.36 2.45
CA LEU A 122 9.31 9.01 2.82
C LEU A 122 10.24 8.36 1.80
N LEU A 123 9.93 8.51 0.50
CA LEU A 123 10.75 7.96 -0.57
C LEU A 123 12.13 8.61 -0.67
N GLN A 124 12.30 9.87 -0.24
CA GLN A 124 13.61 10.53 -0.17
C GLN A 124 14.56 9.88 0.83
N ASP A 125 14.00 9.47 1.97
CA ASP A 125 14.76 8.85 3.06
C ASP A 125 15.13 7.38 2.75
N LEU A 126 14.39 6.73 1.83
CA LEU A 126 14.56 5.31 1.51
C LEU A 126 15.60 5.08 0.41
N LYS A 127 16.71 4.43 0.77
CA LYS A 127 17.83 4.08 -0.12
C LYS A 127 18.15 2.60 0.01
N HIS A 128 17.47 1.76 -0.78
CA HIS A 128 17.64 0.31 -0.71
C HIS A 128 17.35 -0.35 -2.07
N ASP A 129 18.10 -1.40 -2.44
CA ASP A 129 18.00 -2.05 -3.76
C ASP A 129 16.60 -2.65 -4.03
N HIS A 130 15.92 -3.09 -2.97
CA HIS A 130 14.59 -3.70 -3.04
C HIS A 130 13.45 -2.77 -2.65
N ILE A 131 13.67 -1.45 -2.70
CA ILE A 131 12.66 -0.41 -2.52
C ILE A 131 12.68 0.48 -3.75
N LEU A 132 11.49 0.94 -4.17
CA LEU A 132 11.34 1.87 -5.28
C LEU A 132 12.14 3.15 -5.00
N GLN A 133 13.09 3.48 -5.86
CA GLN A 133 13.94 4.65 -5.69
C GLN A 133 13.29 5.88 -6.28
N LEU A 134 13.25 6.97 -5.51
CA LEU A 134 12.94 8.30 -6.00
C LEU A 134 14.17 8.92 -6.66
N HIS A 135 14.02 9.38 -7.91
CA HIS A 135 15.06 10.07 -8.69
C HIS A 135 14.85 11.57 -8.75
N GLY A 136 13.62 12.05 -8.54
CA GLY A 136 13.33 13.48 -8.55
C GLY A 136 11.86 13.77 -8.26
N PHE A 137 11.65 15.00 -7.76
CA PHE A 137 10.32 15.58 -7.59
C PHE A 137 10.32 16.99 -8.19
N PHE A 138 9.37 17.29 -9.06
CA PHE A 138 9.24 18.58 -9.70
C PHE A 138 7.89 19.21 -9.37
N HIS A 139 7.95 20.46 -8.95
CA HIS A 139 6.80 21.26 -8.60
C HIS A 139 6.66 22.40 -9.60
N GLU A 140 5.77 22.27 -10.57
CA GLU A 140 5.49 23.28 -11.60
C GLU A 140 4.11 23.91 -11.42
N PRO A 141 3.79 25.04 -12.05
CA PRO A 141 2.53 25.76 -11.82
C PRO A 141 1.27 24.91 -11.99
N ALA A 142 1.21 24.04 -13.00
CA ALA A 142 0.04 23.20 -13.31
C ALA A 142 0.17 21.75 -12.88
N HIS A 143 1.40 21.25 -12.61
CA HIS A 143 1.66 19.82 -12.39
C HIS A 143 2.66 19.59 -11.26
N TYR A 144 2.54 18.38 -10.65
CA TYR A 144 3.62 17.73 -9.91
C TYR A 144 4.12 16.53 -10.70
N TYR A 145 5.43 16.27 -10.66
CA TYR A 145 6.06 15.10 -11.28
C TYR A 145 6.87 14.35 -10.22
N ILE A 146 6.53 13.10 -9.98
CA ILE A 146 7.32 12.18 -9.16
C ILE A 146 8.04 11.23 -10.09
N VAL A 147 9.36 11.26 -10.07
CA VAL A 147 10.23 10.44 -10.93
C VAL A 147 10.83 9.31 -10.12
N THR A 148 10.58 8.07 -10.55
CA THR A 148 11.04 6.86 -9.85
C THR A 148 11.68 5.86 -10.79
N ASP A 149 12.19 4.76 -10.26
CA ASP A 149 12.61 3.61 -11.06
C ASP A 149 11.50 3.18 -12.03
N LEU A 150 11.91 2.80 -13.25
CA LEU A 150 11.05 2.08 -14.18
C LEU A 150 11.17 0.58 -13.91
N LEU A 151 10.06 -0.06 -13.52
CA LEU A 151 9.99 -1.47 -13.21
C LEU A 151 9.29 -2.22 -14.36
N GLU A 152 10.07 -2.89 -15.21
CA GLU A 152 9.59 -3.52 -16.45
C GLU A 152 9.26 -5.01 -16.28
N GLY A 153 9.59 -5.61 -15.13
CA GLY A 153 9.38 -7.04 -14.86
C GLY A 153 7.95 -7.42 -14.46
N GLY A 154 7.06 -6.43 -14.26
CA GLY A 154 5.66 -6.68 -13.86
C GLY A 154 5.49 -7.07 -12.39
N GLU A 155 4.29 -7.56 -12.04
CA GLU A 155 3.98 -8.03 -10.69
C GLU A 155 4.62 -9.38 -10.39
N LEU A 156 5.07 -9.60 -9.14
CA LEU A 156 5.70 -10.84 -8.71
C LEU A 156 4.86 -12.09 -9.03
N PHE A 157 3.57 -12.08 -8.74
CA PHE A 157 2.73 -13.26 -8.98
C PHE A 157 2.50 -13.54 -10.46
N ASP A 158 2.47 -12.52 -11.32
CA ASP A 158 2.39 -12.72 -12.76
C ASP A 158 3.61 -13.48 -13.28
N ARG A 159 4.79 -13.13 -12.76
CA ARG A 159 6.02 -13.81 -13.13
C ARG A 159 6.07 -15.27 -12.68
N ILE A 160 5.59 -15.57 -11.47
CA ILE A 160 5.59 -16.94 -10.92
C ILE A 160 4.66 -17.84 -11.73
N ILE A 161 3.49 -17.36 -12.15
CA ILE A 161 2.53 -18.17 -12.92
C ILE A 161 2.99 -18.48 -14.35
N GLU A 162 3.99 -17.75 -14.86
CA GLU A 162 4.63 -18.02 -16.16
C GLU A 162 5.65 -19.16 -16.09
N LYS A 163 6.08 -19.56 -14.90
CA LYS A 163 7.04 -20.64 -14.71
C LYS A 163 6.41 -22.00 -14.91
N GLU A 164 7.21 -22.94 -15.43
CA GLU A 164 6.81 -24.35 -15.53
C GLU A 164 6.79 -25.04 -14.17
N PHE A 165 7.73 -24.65 -13.30
CA PHE A 165 7.85 -25.16 -11.94
C PHE A 165 8.35 -24.10 -11.00
N TYR A 166 7.97 -24.27 -9.73
CA TYR A 166 8.31 -23.36 -8.64
C TYR A 166 8.60 -24.16 -7.39
N SER A 167 9.66 -23.84 -6.69
CA SER A 167 10.19 -24.61 -5.56
C SER A 167 10.14 -23.82 -4.25
N GLU A 168 10.23 -24.54 -3.12
CA GLU A 168 10.36 -23.94 -1.80
C GLU A 168 11.59 -23.02 -1.71
N LYS A 169 12.70 -23.37 -2.41
CA LYS A 169 13.90 -22.54 -2.46
C LYS A 169 13.61 -21.18 -3.11
N GLU A 170 12.86 -21.14 -4.21
CA GLU A 170 12.52 -19.88 -4.87
C GLU A 170 11.59 -19.03 -3.99
N ALA A 171 10.60 -19.65 -3.32
CA ALA A 171 9.77 -18.96 -2.33
C ALA A 171 10.61 -18.34 -1.22
N ARG A 172 11.53 -19.12 -0.64
CA ARG A 172 12.43 -18.69 0.42
C ARG A 172 13.31 -17.51 -0.02
N ASP A 173 13.91 -17.59 -1.20
CA ASP A 173 14.79 -16.55 -1.70
C ASP A 173 14.04 -15.21 -1.91
N LEU A 174 12.84 -15.26 -2.43
CA LEU A 174 11.95 -14.08 -2.56
C LEU A 174 11.57 -13.49 -1.20
N ILE A 175 11.15 -14.32 -0.25
CA ILE A 175 10.77 -13.87 1.09
C ILE A 175 11.98 -13.29 1.83
N LYS A 176 13.17 -13.86 1.68
CA LYS A 176 14.39 -13.31 2.25
C LYS A 176 14.65 -11.89 1.77
N VAL A 177 14.54 -11.67 0.46
CA VAL A 177 14.70 -10.32 -0.13
C VAL A 177 13.63 -9.36 0.38
N LEU A 178 12.36 -9.78 0.42
CA LEU A 178 11.27 -8.97 0.95
C LEU A 178 11.51 -8.57 2.41
N LEU A 179 11.92 -9.53 3.26
CA LEU A 179 12.24 -9.27 4.67
C LEU A 179 13.42 -8.32 4.86
N THR A 180 14.43 -8.38 3.99
CA THR A 180 15.57 -7.44 4.03
C THR A 180 15.10 -6.00 3.78
N ALA A 181 14.18 -5.81 2.83
CA ALA A 181 13.59 -4.49 2.58
C ALA A 181 12.70 -4.02 3.75
N ILE A 182 11.90 -4.92 4.34
CA ILE A 182 11.07 -4.61 5.52
C ILE A 182 11.96 -4.25 6.72
N GLN A 183 13.01 -5.01 6.98
CA GLN A 183 13.99 -4.73 8.04
C GLN A 183 14.57 -3.32 7.89
N TYR A 184 14.98 -2.95 6.67
CA TYR A 184 15.51 -1.62 6.39
C TYR A 184 14.47 -0.53 6.65
N MET A 185 13.24 -0.67 6.17
CA MET A 185 12.16 0.30 6.46
C MET A 185 11.92 0.44 7.96
N HIS A 186 11.83 -0.69 8.68
CA HIS A 186 11.58 -0.72 10.12
C HIS A 186 12.75 -0.14 10.93
N SER A 187 13.98 -0.21 10.45
CA SER A 187 15.15 0.45 11.06
C SER A 187 15.07 1.97 11.00
N LEU A 188 14.35 2.51 10.02
CA LEU A 188 14.05 3.93 9.86
C LEU A 188 12.70 4.33 10.48
N ASN A 189 12.06 3.43 11.23
CA ASN A 189 10.70 3.56 11.77
C ASN A 189 9.64 3.81 10.68
N ILE A 190 9.84 3.34 9.47
CA ILE A 190 8.87 3.45 8.37
C ILE A 190 8.10 2.14 8.27
N VAL A 191 6.76 2.24 8.26
CA VAL A 191 5.82 1.13 8.13
C VAL A 191 5.06 1.31 6.83
N HIS A 192 5.00 0.26 5.99
CA HIS A 192 4.38 0.32 4.67
C HIS A 192 2.85 0.27 4.71
N ARG A 193 2.27 -0.58 5.56
CA ARG A 193 0.84 -0.76 5.85
C ARG A 193 -0.04 -1.33 4.71
N ASP A 194 0.48 -1.50 3.50
CA ASP A 194 -0.24 -2.11 2.36
C ASP A 194 0.67 -3.02 1.53
N LEU A 195 1.46 -3.89 2.20
CA LEU A 195 2.22 -4.91 1.51
C LEU A 195 1.28 -5.96 0.90
N LYS A 196 1.38 -6.13 -0.42
CA LYS A 196 0.60 -7.06 -1.22
C LYS A 196 1.32 -7.35 -2.53
N PRO A 197 0.96 -8.41 -3.28
CA PRO A 197 1.62 -8.76 -4.54
C PRO A 197 1.65 -7.65 -5.58
N GLU A 198 0.59 -6.82 -5.64
CA GLU A 198 0.49 -5.68 -6.56
C GLU A 198 1.56 -4.61 -6.29
N ASN A 199 2.05 -4.52 -5.07
CA ASN A 199 3.06 -3.57 -4.63
C ASN A 199 4.47 -4.18 -4.58
N ILE A 200 4.63 -5.44 -5.02
CA ILE A 200 5.93 -6.11 -5.16
C ILE A 200 6.18 -6.33 -6.66
N LEU A 201 6.98 -5.43 -7.22
CA LEU A 201 7.25 -5.39 -8.65
C LEU A 201 8.67 -5.87 -8.95
N LEU A 202 8.88 -6.47 -10.10
CA LEU A 202 10.21 -6.86 -10.56
C LEU A 202 10.85 -5.75 -11.38
N LYS A 203 12.14 -5.52 -11.15
CA LYS A 203 12.94 -4.60 -11.95
C LYS A 203 13.13 -5.12 -13.36
N SER A 204 13.30 -6.45 -13.50
CA SER A 204 13.58 -7.14 -14.76
C SER A 204 12.90 -8.49 -14.82
N VAL A 205 12.56 -8.95 -16.01
CA VAL A 205 12.04 -10.30 -16.27
C VAL A 205 13.11 -11.39 -16.17
N SER A 206 14.41 -11.03 -16.16
CA SER A 206 15.53 -11.97 -16.16
C SER A 206 15.97 -12.43 -14.77
N ASP A 207 15.55 -11.71 -13.71
CA ASP A 207 15.94 -11.99 -12.32
C ASP A 207 14.72 -11.89 -11.41
N ASP A 208 14.22 -13.04 -10.97
CA ASP A 208 13.04 -13.14 -10.12
C ASP A 208 13.26 -12.62 -8.68
N THR A 209 14.52 -12.44 -8.26
CA THR A 209 14.88 -11.85 -6.97
C THR A 209 15.05 -10.34 -7.05
N SER A 210 15.00 -9.74 -8.25
CA SER A 210 15.09 -8.29 -8.47
C SER A 210 13.81 -7.53 -8.08
N ILE A 211 13.12 -7.99 -7.04
CA ILE A 211 11.88 -7.36 -6.56
C ILE A 211 12.16 -5.99 -5.93
N LYS A 212 11.18 -5.10 -6.06
CA LYS A 212 11.12 -3.81 -5.38
C LYS A 212 9.75 -3.60 -4.77
N ILE A 213 9.73 -3.18 -3.49
CA ILE A 213 8.51 -2.69 -2.84
C ILE A 213 8.18 -1.32 -3.44
N ALA A 214 6.93 -1.17 -3.89
CA ALA A 214 6.39 0.03 -4.51
C ALA A 214 5.11 0.51 -3.79
N ASP A 215 4.61 1.68 -4.16
CA ASP A 215 3.38 2.31 -3.64
C ASP A 215 3.42 2.60 -2.12
N PHE A 216 4.15 3.64 -1.75
CA PHE A 216 4.28 4.15 -0.39
C PHE A 216 3.14 5.09 0.03
N GLY A 217 2.01 5.07 -0.70
CA GLY A 217 0.87 5.94 -0.46
C GLY A 217 0.15 5.74 0.88
N PHE A 218 0.37 4.62 1.55
CA PHE A 218 -0.09 4.36 2.90
C PHE A 218 1.04 4.32 3.92
N ALA A 219 2.30 4.44 3.49
CA ALA A 219 3.43 4.35 4.40
C ALA A 219 3.45 5.51 5.40
N LYS A 220 3.97 5.26 6.61
CA LYS A 220 4.06 6.26 7.67
C LYS A 220 5.28 6.03 8.55
N LYS A 221 5.84 7.13 9.09
CA LYS A 221 6.82 7.05 10.18
C LYS A 221 6.09 6.73 11.49
N ASP A 222 6.50 5.66 12.15
CA ASP A 222 5.93 5.18 13.41
C ASP A 222 7.04 5.06 14.47
N VAL A 223 7.17 6.06 15.31
CA VAL A 223 8.19 6.08 16.35
C VAL A 223 7.75 5.30 17.60
N ASN A 224 6.45 5.26 17.90
CA ASN A 224 5.92 4.80 19.18
C ASN A 224 4.91 3.65 19.08
N GLY A 225 4.60 3.12 17.88
CA GLY A 225 3.53 2.12 17.70
C GLY A 225 2.13 2.69 17.89
N GLU A 226 1.92 3.94 17.48
CA GLU A 226 0.67 4.68 17.77
C GLU A 226 -0.17 5.03 16.53
N MET A 227 0.00 4.31 15.43
CA MET A 227 -0.82 4.50 14.23
C MET A 227 -2.27 4.07 14.50
N THR A 228 -3.22 4.87 14.01
CA THR A 228 -4.67 4.68 14.27
C THR A 228 -5.50 4.53 12.99
N GLU A 229 -4.98 4.97 11.83
CA GLU A 229 -5.73 4.92 10.58
C GLU A 229 -5.93 3.48 10.10
N LYS A 230 -7.18 3.09 9.91
CA LYS A 230 -7.53 1.78 9.33
C LYS A 230 -7.32 1.82 7.81
N CYS A 231 -6.23 1.21 7.35
CA CYS A 231 -5.85 1.16 5.95
C CYS A 231 -5.28 -0.22 5.58
N GLY A 232 -5.05 -0.44 4.29
CA GLY A 232 -4.51 -1.68 3.76
C GLY A 232 -5.51 -2.48 2.94
N SER A 233 -5.04 -3.54 2.32
CA SER A 233 -5.83 -4.42 1.44
C SER A 233 -6.43 -5.58 2.23
N PRO A 234 -7.75 -5.87 2.12
CA PRO A 234 -8.49 -6.77 3.03
C PRO A 234 -7.84 -8.12 3.28
N SER A 235 -7.30 -8.79 2.25
CA SER A 235 -6.73 -10.14 2.40
C SER A 235 -5.35 -10.15 3.07
N TYR A 236 -4.70 -9.00 3.24
CA TYR A 236 -3.34 -8.84 3.77
C TYR A 236 -3.29 -8.04 5.07
N VAL A 237 -4.46 -7.49 5.49
CA VAL A 237 -4.54 -6.64 6.69
C VAL A 237 -4.32 -7.44 7.96
N ALA A 238 -3.54 -6.90 8.89
CA ALA A 238 -3.28 -7.52 10.17
C ALA A 238 -4.49 -7.42 11.12
N PRO A 239 -4.72 -8.41 12.02
CA PRO A 239 -5.87 -8.42 12.92
C PRO A 239 -5.94 -7.21 13.85
N GLU A 240 -4.80 -6.66 14.27
CA GLU A 240 -4.74 -5.46 15.10
C GLU A 240 -5.25 -4.19 14.40
N ILE A 241 -5.12 -4.07 13.08
CA ILE A 241 -5.71 -2.94 12.31
C ILE A 241 -7.25 -2.98 12.38
N LEU A 242 -7.82 -4.20 12.43
CA LEU A 242 -9.26 -4.40 12.52
C LEU A 242 -9.81 -4.18 13.93
N ALA A 243 -9.08 -4.64 14.95
CA ALA A 243 -9.56 -4.79 16.32
C ALA A 243 -9.04 -3.74 17.31
N GLN A 244 -7.85 -3.17 17.07
CA GLN A 244 -7.18 -2.30 18.05
C GLN A 244 -7.26 -0.83 17.66
N PRO A 245 -7.28 0.09 18.66
CA PRO A 245 -7.25 1.53 18.38
C PRO A 245 -5.89 2.01 17.89
N LYS A 246 -4.80 1.31 18.25
CA LYS A 246 -3.43 1.63 17.87
C LYS A 246 -2.70 0.38 17.39
N TYR A 247 -1.80 0.54 16.42
CA TYR A 247 -0.96 -0.53 15.90
C TYR A 247 0.41 0.00 15.47
N GLY A 248 1.37 -0.89 15.26
CA GLY A 248 2.75 -0.56 14.92
C GLY A 248 3.27 -1.40 13.74
N ARG A 249 4.58 -1.40 13.55
CA ARG A 249 5.30 -2.02 12.43
C ARG A 249 5.06 -3.53 12.22
N ALA A 250 4.59 -4.26 13.24
CA ALA A 250 4.29 -5.69 13.14
C ALA A 250 3.25 -6.02 12.05
N VAL A 251 2.45 -5.04 11.59
CA VAL A 251 1.46 -5.23 10.52
C VAL A 251 2.11 -5.62 9.19
N ASP A 252 3.31 -5.11 8.89
CA ASP A 252 4.04 -5.47 7.67
C ASP A 252 4.53 -6.93 7.70
N ILE A 253 4.88 -7.43 8.88
CA ILE A 253 5.28 -8.84 9.07
C ILE A 253 4.08 -9.77 8.84
N TRP A 254 2.89 -9.41 9.33
CA TRP A 254 1.69 -10.17 9.04
C TRP A 254 1.42 -10.24 7.52
N SER A 255 1.45 -9.09 6.83
CA SER A 255 1.23 -9.03 5.38
C SER A 255 2.27 -9.86 4.62
N ALA A 256 3.55 -9.79 5.01
CA ALA A 256 4.61 -10.63 4.46
C ALA A 256 4.38 -12.13 4.76
N GLY A 257 3.81 -12.48 5.92
CA GLY A 257 3.40 -13.85 6.28
C GLY A 257 2.30 -14.38 5.37
N VAL A 258 1.28 -13.56 5.07
CA VAL A 258 0.24 -13.91 4.09
C VAL A 258 0.85 -14.14 2.70
N ILE A 259 1.77 -13.28 2.27
CA ILE A 259 2.48 -13.44 0.98
C ILE A 259 3.31 -14.73 0.98
N ALA A 260 4.04 -15.03 2.07
CA ALA A 260 4.83 -16.26 2.21
C ALA A 260 3.94 -17.52 2.12
N TYR A 261 2.80 -17.50 2.81
CA TYR A 261 1.82 -18.58 2.75
C TYR A 261 1.36 -18.83 1.30
N ILE A 262 0.98 -17.76 0.58
CA ILE A 262 0.53 -17.86 -0.82
C ILE A 262 1.67 -18.37 -1.74
N LEU A 263 2.90 -17.93 -1.53
CA LEU A 263 4.05 -18.37 -2.30
C LEU A 263 4.34 -19.88 -2.14
N LEU A 264 3.97 -20.47 -1.01
CA LEU A 264 4.22 -21.89 -0.71
C LEU A 264 3.09 -22.82 -1.14
N CYS A 265 1.84 -22.34 -1.21
CA CYS A 265 0.69 -23.21 -1.56
C CYS A 265 -0.19 -22.69 -2.70
N GLY A 266 -0.09 -21.39 -3.07
CA GLY A 266 -0.83 -20.79 -4.18
C GLY A 266 -2.17 -20.14 -3.84
N TYR A 267 -2.61 -20.15 -2.56
CA TYR A 267 -3.86 -19.54 -2.09
C TYR A 267 -3.68 -18.88 -0.72
N PRO A 268 -4.55 -17.91 -0.31
CA PRO A 268 -4.38 -17.18 0.95
C PRO A 268 -4.79 -18.00 2.18
N PRO A 269 -4.17 -17.75 3.37
CA PRO A 269 -4.49 -18.45 4.61
C PRO A 269 -5.88 -18.12 5.15
N PHE A 270 -6.40 -16.93 4.86
CA PHE A 270 -7.71 -16.48 5.32
C PHE A 270 -8.60 -16.16 4.12
N GLN A 271 -9.84 -16.64 4.15
CA GLN A 271 -10.83 -16.46 3.10
C GLN A 271 -12.19 -16.14 3.70
N GLY A 272 -13.11 -15.59 2.91
CA GLY A 272 -14.50 -15.33 3.27
C GLY A 272 -15.30 -14.97 2.02
N ALA A 273 -16.59 -15.29 2.02
CA ALA A 273 -17.50 -14.94 0.93
C ALA A 273 -17.77 -13.41 0.90
N THR A 274 -17.67 -12.77 2.07
CA THR A 274 -17.77 -11.32 2.25
C THR A 274 -16.55 -10.78 2.98
N ASP A 275 -16.31 -9.46 2.89
CA ASP A 275 -15.23 -8.82 3.63
C ASP A 275 -15.44 -8.96 5.16
N ALA A 276 -16.70 -8.98 5.65
CA ALA A 276 -17.01 -9.19 7.06
C ALA A 276 -16.60 -10.59 7.55
N GLU A 277 -16.88 -11.63 6.78
CA GLU A 277 -16.47 -13.01 7.08
C GLU A 277 -14.95 -13.16 7.02
N LEU A 278 -14.31 -12.58 5.99
CA LEU A 278 -12.85 -12.55 5.87
C LEU A 278 -12.21 -11.90 7.10
N PHE A 279 -12.71 -10.75 7.54
CA PHE A 279 -12.20 -10.05 8.72
C PHE A 279 -12.41 -10.83 10.02
N ALA A 280 -13.55 -11.51 10.17
CA ALA A 280 -13.78 -12.39 11.31
C ALA A 280 -12.75 -13.54 11.35
N ASN A 281 -12.47 -14.17 10.19
CA ASN A 281 -11.47 -15.24 10.08
C ASN A 281 -10.05 -14.75 10.35
N ILE A 282 -9.68 -13.54 9.89
CA ILE A 282 -8.39 -12.91 10.21
C ILE A 282 -8.27 -12.63 11.70
N GLN A 283 -9.31 -12.11 12.36
CA GLN A 283 -9.31 -11.83 13.79
C GLN A 283 -9.27 -13.11 14.64
N HIS A 284 -9.89 -14.18 14.16
CA HIS A 284 -9.79 -15.50 14.79
C HIS A 284 -8.39 -16.10 14.63
N GLY A 285 -7.72 -15.85 13.49
CA GLY A 285 -6.31 -16.18 13.23
C GLY A 285 -6.02 -17.68 13.06
N THR A 286 -7.06 -18.51 12.89
CA THR A 286 -6.88 -19.94 12.62
C THR A 286 -6.68 -20.14 11.12
N PHE A 287 -5.58 -20.80 10.76
CA PHE A 287 -5.29 -21.25 9.40
C PHE A 287 -4.69 -22.67 9.48
N GLU A 288 -4.74 -23.39 8.39
CA GLU A 288 -4.30 -24.78 8.30
C GLU A 288 -3.28 -24.96 7.18
N PHE A 289 -2.53 -26.06 7.26
CA PHE A 289 -1.61 -26.50 6.23
C PHE A 289 -2.22 -27.74 5.53
N ASP A 290 -3.14 -27.48 4.60
CA ASP A 290 -3.99 -28.51 4.00
C ASP A 290 -3.27 -29.45 3.06
N SER A 291 -3.53 -30.76 3.17
CA SER A 291 -3.19 -31.74 2.15
C SER A 291 -4.11 -31.56 0.90
N PRO A 292 -3.61 -31.75 -0.32
CA PRO A 292 -2.23 -32.13 -0.69
C PRO A 292 -1.28 -30.93 -0.89
N HIS A 293 -1.74 -29.69 -0.69
CA HIS A 293 -1.00 -28.48 -1.08
C HIS A 293 0.24 -28.21 -0.23
N TRP A 294 0.23 -28.66 1.02
CA TRP A 294 1.33 -28.47 1.99
C TRP A 294 2.15 -29.73 2.25
N ASP A 295 1.86 -30.86 1.57
CA ASP A 295 2.55 -32.12 1.80
C ASP A 295 4.03 -32.08 1.37
N ASP A 296 4.33 -31.35 0.29
CA ASP A 296 5.69 -31.19 -0.25
C ASP A 296 6.43 -29.98 0.40
N VAL A 297 5.82 -29.25 1.34
CA VAL A 297 6.41 -28.09 2.04
C VAL A 297 7.03 -28.51 3.36
N SER A 298 8.26 -28.07 3.63
CA SER A 298 9.00 -28.47 4.83
C SER A 298 8.37 -27.95 6.14
N GLU A 299 8.58 -28.69 7.23
CA GLU A 299 8.15 -28.25 8.57
C GLU A 299 8.83 -26.96 9.01
N LEU A 300 10.05 -26.68 8.53
CA LEU A 300 10.72 -25.40 8.77
C LEU A 300 9.99 -24.23 8.09
N ALA A 301 9.47 -24.43 6.88
CA ALA A 301 8.67 -23.42 6.18
C ALA A 301 7.34 -23.17 6.90
N LYS A 302 6.65 -24.23 7.36
CA LYS A 302 5.42 -24.14 8.14
C LYS A 302 5.64 -23.40 9.47
N ALA A 303 6.71 -23.72 10.19
CA ALA A 303 7.09 -23.04 11.43
C ALA A 303 7.40 -21.55 11.18
N PHE A 304 8.10 -21.23 10.09
CA PHE A 304 8.42 -19.88 9.69
C PHE A 304 7.14 -19.06 9.43
N VAL A 305 6.23 -19.54 8.60
CA VAL A 305 4.93 -18.87 8.32
C VAL A 305 4.14 -18.71 9.61
N SER A 306 4.10 -19.74 10.46
CA SER A 306 3.38 -19.68 11.74
C SER A 306 3.93 -18.61 12.68
N SER A 307 5.24 -18.31 12.64
CA SER A 307 5.86 -17.25 13.44
C SER A 307 5.47 -15.83 12.97
N MET A 308 5.10 -15.69 11.69
CA MET A 308 4.65 -14.42 11.11
C MET A 308 3.14 -14.17 11.31
N LEU A 309 2.31 -15.22 11.26
CA LEU A 309 0.85 -15.14 11.36
C LEU A 309 0.36 -15.33 12.81
N VAL A 310 1.05 -14.67 13.76
CA VAL A 310 0.68 -14.63 15.18
C VAL A 310 -0.25 -13.46 15.43
N ILE A 311 -1.45 -13.69 16.01
CA ILE A 311 -2.45 -12.65 16.29
C ILE A 311 -1.88 -11.52 17.17
N SER A 312 -1.17 -11.87 18.25
CA SER A 312 -0.56 -10.89 19.15
C SER A 312 0.65 -10.22 18.49
N PRO A 313 0.61 -8.90 18.18
CA PRO A 313 1.74 -8.20 17.56
C PRO A 313 3.05 -8.29 18.36
N ALA A 314 2.95 -8.32 19.69
CA ALA A 314 4.10 -8.42 20.59
C ALA A 314 4.76 -9.80 20.61
N LYS A 315 4.07 -10.85 20.14
CA LYS A 315 4.60 -12.22 20.03
C LYS A 315 4.96 -12.59 18.59
N ARG A 316 4.57 -11.76 17.62
CA ARG A 316 4.89 -11.94 16.21
C ARG A 316 6.37 -11.68 16.00
N ALA A 317 7.04 -12.55 15.27
CA ALA A 317 8.46 -12.41 14.96
C ALA A 317 8.74 -11.07 14.25
N THR A 318 9.90 -10.49 14.52
CA THR A 318 10.42 -9.31 13.82
C THR A 318 11.13 -9.70 12.52
N ALA A 319 11.39 -8.73 11.64
CA ALA A 319 12.16 -8.99 10.42
C ALA A 319 13.58 -9.49 10.75
N ASP A 320 14.21 -8.97 11.83
CA ASP A 320 15.53 -9.40 12.29
C ASP A 320 15.54 -10.86 12.71
N GLU A 321 14.56 -11.30 13.51
CA GLU A 321 14.43 -12.70 13.95
C GLU A 321 14.13 -13.64 12.78
N LEU A 322 13.26 -13.21 11.85
CA LEU A 322 12.91 -14.00 10.67
C LEU A 322 14.09 -14.20 9.73
N LEU A 323 14.94 -13.18 9.55
CA LEU A 323 16.15 -13.30 8.72
C LEU A 323 17.20 -14.28 9.32
N GLN A 324 17.12 -14.57 10.62
CA GLN A 324 17.94 -15.56 11.30
C GLN A 324 17.26 -16.94 11.40
N HIS A 325 16.00 -17.07 10.99
CA HIS A 325 15.25 -18.33 11.09
C HIS A 325 15.95 -19.44 10.26
N PRO A 326 15.97 -20.70 10.75
CA PRO A 326 16.62 -21.82 10.05
C PRO A 326 16.12 -22.06 8.63
N TRP A 327 14.86 -21.75 8.33
CA TRP A 327 14.33 -21.82 6.97
C TRP A 327 14.99 -20.82 6.02
N ILE A 328 15.32 -19.61 6.49
CA ILE A 328 15.99 -18.57 5.69
C ILE A 328 17.48 -18.82 5.55
N THR A 329 18.13 -19.30 6.61
CA THR A 329 19.60 -19.45 6.67
C THR A 329 20.08 -20.83 6.23
N GLY A 330 19.22 -21.84 6.29
CA GLY A 330 19.53 -23.22 6.00
C GLY A 330 19.35 -23.62 4.53
N THR A 331 19.50 -24.91 4.28
CA THR A 331 19.23 -25.51 2.95
C THR A 331 17.77 -25.93 2.89
N VAL A 332 17.10 -25.59 1.79
CA VAL A 332 15.71 -25.93 1.52
C VAL A 332 15.59 -26.70 0.20
N SER A 333 14.45 -27.37 0.01
CA SER A 333 14.16 -28.21 -1.17
C SER A 333 14.15 -27.38 -2.45
N THR A 334 14.74 -27.95 -3.52
CA THR A 334 14.64 -27.46 -4.90
C THR A 334 13.63 -28.25 -5.73
N VAL A 335 12.99 -29.25 -5.09
CA VAL A 335 11.94 -30.04 -5.76
C VAL A 335 10.73 -29.14 -6.03
N PRO A 336 10.14 -29.21 -7.24
CA PRO A 336 8.97 -28.43 -7.57
C PRO A 336 7.79 -28.72 -6.64
N LEU A 337 7.15 -27.66 -6.18
CA LEU A 337 5.86 -27.70 -5.45
C LEU A 337 4.74 -27.91 -6.49
N LYS A 338 4.18 -29.11 -6.56
CA LYS A 338 3.33 -29.60 -7.66
C LYS A 338 2.08 -28.76 -7.93
N THR A 339 1.48 -28.22 -6.89
CA THR A 339 0.17 -27.56 -6.98
C THR A 339 0.25 -26.03 -7.02
N VAL A 340 1.34 -25.43 -6.56
CA VAL A 340 1.47 -23.99 -6.32
C VAL A 340 1.19 -23.16 -7.56
N VAL A 341 1.81 -23.45 -8.70
CA VAL A 341 1.64 -22.64 -9.91
C VAL A 341 0.20 -22.68 -10.41
N GLN A 342 -0.48 -23.83 -10.31
CA GLN A 342 -1.86 -23.99 -10.75
C GLN A 342 -2.82 -23.23 -9.81
N GLU A 343 -2.66 -23.37 -8.51
CA GLU A 343 -3.50 -22.65 -7.53
C GLU A 343 -3.24 -21.15 -7.59
N LEU A 344 -1.98 -20.73 -7.74
CA LEU A 344 -1.64 -19.32 -7.91
C LEU A 344 -2.24 -18.71 -9.19
N LYS A 345 -2.30 -19.46 -10.30
CA LYS A 345 -3.01 -19.04 -11.53
C LYS A 345 -4.50 -18.77 -11.23
N ARG A 346 -5.16 -19.67 -10.51
CA ARG A 346 -6.58 -19.54 -10.12
C ARG A 346 -6.78 -18.33 -9.21
N PHE A 347 -5.94 -18.19 -8.18
CA PHE A 347 -6.00 -17.09 -7.22
C PHE A 347 -5.76 -15.74 -7.93
N ASN A 348 -4.71 -15.63 -8.73
CA ASN A 348 -4.36 -14.40 -9.43
C ASN A 348 -5.44 -13.95 -10.43
N ALA A 349 -6.04 -14.91 -11.16
CA ALA A 349 -7.17 -14.62 -12.05
C ALA A 349 -8.38 -14.06 -11.29
N ARG A 350 -8.74 -14.65 -10.13
CA ARG A 350 -9.83 -14.16 -9.28
C ARG A 350 -9.53 -12.77 -8.71
N ARG A 351 -8.30 -12.53 -8.27
CA ARG A 351 -7.82 -11.24 -7.75
C ARG A 351 -7.96 -10.15 -8.81
N LYS A 352 -7.44 -10.37 -10.03
CA LYS A 352 -7.50 -9.42 -11.15
C LYS A 352 -8.94 -9.16 -11.58
N PHE A 353 -9.78 -10.18 -11.63
CA PHE A 353 -11.20 -10.04 -11.94
C PHE A 353 -11.92 -9.18 -10.89
N LYS A 354 -11.71 -9.45 -9.57
CA LYS A 354 -12.28 -8.65 -8.48
C LYS A 354 -11.84 -7.19 -8.56
N ALA A 355 -10.58 -6.91 -8.89
CA ALA A 355 -10.05 -5.56 -9.08
C ALA A 355 -10.72 -4.85 -10.26
N ALA A 356 -10.87 -5.51 -11.41
CA ALA A 356 -11.54 -4.96 -12.59
C ALA A 356 -13.01 -4.62 -12.31
N VAL A 357 -13.75 -5.50 -11.63
CA VAL A 357 -15.15 -5.25 -11.24
C VAL A 357 -15.26 -4.03 -10.33
N LYS A 358 -14.38 -3.91 -9.31
CA LYS A 358 -14.37 -2.72 -8.42
C LYS A 358 -14.11 -1.43 -9.21
N THR A 359 -13.21 -1.44 -10.17
CA THR A 359 -12.92 -0.28 -11.04
C THR A 359 -14.15 0.12 -11.85
N VAL A 360 -14.83 -0.84 -12.47
CA VAL A 360 -16.07 -0.59 -13.25
C VAL A 360 -17.18 0.00 -12.36
N GLN A 361 -17.38 -0.57 -11.17
CA GLN A 361 -18.38 -0.09 -10.20
C GLN A 361 -18.07 1.34 -9.73
N ALA A 362 -16.80 1.65 -9.43
CA ALA A 362 -16.38 3.00 -9.05
C ALA A 362 -16.64 4.02 -10.18
N THR A 363 -16.32 3.66 -11.42
CA THR A 363 -16.57 4.50 -12.61
C THR A 363 -18.05 4.73 -12.84
N ALA A 364 -18.87 3.68 -12.74
CA ALA A 364 -20.33 3.78 -12.88
C ALA A 364 -20.96 4.67 -11.80
N SER A 365 -20.48 4.57 -10.55
CA SER A 365 -20.93 5.42 -9.45
C SER A 365 -20.59 6.90 -9.65
N LEU A 366 -19.42 7.20 -10.21
CA LEU A 366 -19.01 8.57 -10.58
C LEU A 366 -19.89 9.15 -11.70
N MET A 367 -20.19 8.36 -12.74
CA MET A 367 -21.07 8.75 -13.85
C MET A 367 -22.51 8.96 -13.38
N GLY A 368 -23.02 8.13 -12.46
CA GLY A 368 -24.34 8.28 -11.84
C GLY A 368 -24.49 9.59 -11.06
N ARG A 369 -23.46 9.96 -10.27
CA ARG A 369 -23.42 11.22 -9.53
C ARG A 369 -23.31 12.46 -10.44
N ALA A 370 -22.61 12.37 -11.57
CA ALA A 370 -22.52 13.44 -12.55
C ALA A 370 -23.87 13.69 -13.24
N ARG A 371 -24.63 12.63 -13.56
CA ARG A 371 -25.97 12.73 -14.15
C ARG A 371 -27.00 13.33 -13.17
N SER A 372 -26.96 12.99 -11.89
CA SER A 372 -27.88 13.55 -10.89
C SER A 372 -27.63 15.04 -10.62
N ARG A 373 -26.40 15.52 -10.73
CA ARG A 373 -26.07 16.96 -10.63
C ARG A 373 -26.47 17.75 -11.89
N GLY A 374 -26.42 17.14 -13.07
CA GLY A 374 -26.86 17.77 -14.32
C GLY A 374 -28.37 17.95 -14.42
N SER A 375 -29.19 17.10 -13.80
CA SER A 375 -30.64 17.20 -13.80
C SER A 375 -31.21 18.23 -12.80
N SER A 376 -30.43 18.59 -11.77
CA SER A 376 -30.83 19.61 -10.78
C SER A 376 -30.67 21.07 -11.29
N LEU A 377 -29.92 21.30 -12.38
CA LEU A 377 -29.71 22.63 -12.95
C LEU A 377 -30.70 22.96 -14.09
N ALA A 378 -31.61 22.05 -14.45
CA ALA A 378 -32.52 22.22 -15.59
C ALA A 378 -33.99 22.57 -15.19
N VAL A 379 -34.28 22.82 -13.90
CA VAL A 379 -35.67 23.05 -13.42
C VAL A 379 -35.95 24.48 -13.02
N ASP A 380 -35.04 25.45 -13.19
CA ASP A 380 -35.29 26.84 -12.77
C ASP A 380 -35.21 27.84 -13.93
N ASN A 381 -36.02 27.59 -14.98
CA ASN A 381 -36.26 28.60 -16.03
C ASN A 381 -37.68 28.46 -16.61
N ARG A 382 -38.71 28.67 -15.77
CA ARG A 382 -40.09 29.05 -16.21
C ARG A 382 -40.79 29.76 -15.06
N VAL A 383 -40.67 31.06 -14.99
CA VAL A 383 -41.78 32.03 -14.76
C VAL A 383 -41.35 33.37 -15.34
#